data_9ba1a589088a1a3c5d6c9aba77af9bbe
#
_entry.id   9ba1a589088a1a3c5d6c9aba77af9bbe
#
_cell.length_a   1.000
_cell.length_b   1.000
_cell.length_c   1.000
_cell.angle_alpha   90.00
_cell.angle_beta   90.00
_cell.angle_gamma   90.00
#
_symmetry.space_group_name_H-M   'P 1'
#
loop_
_entity.id
_entity.type
_entity.pdbx_description
1 polymer ?
#
loop_
_entity_poly.entity_id
_entity_poly.type
_entity_poly.pdbx_seq_one_letter_code
_entity_poly.pdbx_strand_id
1 'polypeptide(L)'
;MVNKIPNTDLTLVDTPGLIPKGRISDMVCQDCNLNIVPSKEISRMTFKMKPNKVLLFGGLMWIKMLEVEEQNEEEKVKPIFTAFASKGVVFHETNEDRVEDMIKDHTGGILTPPCNNCKDEYRELAFKKETWTLDTNEELVFKGLGWISVKRGPLKIEINAPEDAEVILRDAFITPKRAR
;
A
#
# COMPACT_ATOMS: atom_id res chain seq x y z
N MET A 1 -18.81 11.78 25.83
CA MET A 1 -19.96 12.71 25.90
C MET A 1 -21.23 11.89 25.68
N VAL A 2 -22.30 12.09 26.48
CA VAL A 2 -23.53 11.31 26.32
C VAL A 2 -24.63 12.28 25.91
N ASN A 3 -25.23 12.05 24.75
CA ASN A 3 -26.29 12.90 24.19
C ASN A 3 -27.57 12.08 24.00
N LYS A 4 -28.69 12.54 24.56
CA LYS A 4 -30.01 11.98 24.27
C LYS A 4 -30.53 12.54 22.95
N ILE A 5 -31.06 11.65 22.10
CA ILE A 5 -31.72 12.05 20.85
C ILE A 5 -33.12 12.58 21.23
N PRO A 6 -33.48 13.84 20.91
CA PRO A 6 -34.79 14.40 21.22
C PRO A 6 -35.92 13.50 20.66
N ASN A 7 -36.99 13.32 21.45
CA ASN A 7 -38.18 12.54 21.11
C ASN A 7 -37.94 11.04 20.86
N THR A 8 -36.89 10.46 21.41
CA THR A 8 -36.59 9.01 21.36
C THR A 8 -36.03 8.55 22.70
N ASP A 9 -36.13 7.22 22.97
CA ASP A 9 -35.48 6.61 24.14
C ASP A 9 -34.00 6.26 23.87
N LEU A 10 -33.46 6.70 22.72
CA LEU A 10 -32.08 6.41 22.32
C LEU A 10 -31.09 7.38 22.94
N THR A 11 -30.01 6.83 23.43
CA THR A 11 -28.87 7.57 23.97
C THR A 11 -27.64 7.33 23.10
N LEU A 12 -27.06 8.39 22.58
CA LEU A 12 -25.79 8.36 21.85
C LEU A 12 -24.64 8.48 22.85
N VAL A 13 -23.80 7.47 22.90
CA VAL A 13 -22.59 7.46 23.73
C VAL A 13 -21.38 7.59 22.80
N ASP A 14 -20.67 8.72 22.94
CA ASP A 14 -19.37 8.88 22.30
C ASP A 14 -18.34 8.07 23.08
N THR A 15 -17.81 7.03 22.47
CA THR A 15 -16.75 6.19 23.05
C THR A 15 -15.38 6.65 22.58
N PRO A 16 -14.32 6.49 23.40
CA PRO A 16 -12.95 6.72 22.92
C PRO A 16 -12.70 5.95 21.63
N GLY A 17 -12.13 6.62 20.63
CA GLY A 17 -11.80 5.99 19.35
C GLY A 17 -10.81 4.85 19.55
N LEU A 18 -11.03 3.74 18.85
CA LEU A 18 -10.03 2.67 18.77
C LEU A 18 -8.90 3.16 17.87
N ILE A 19 -7.67 3.12 18.38
CA ILE A 19 -6.47 3.37 17.57
C ILE A 19 -6.07 2.01 16.95
N PRO A 20 -6.36 1.79 15.67
CA PRO A 20 -5.96 0.54 15.01
C PRO A 20 -4.43 0.50 14.88
N LYS A 21 -3.81 -0.57 15.37
CA LYS A 21 -2.37 -0.81 15.22
C LYS A 21 -2.01 -1.15 13.77
N GLY A 22 -0.73 -1.06 13.43
CA GLY A 22 -0.20 -1.54 12.16
C GLY A 22 -0.46 -0.65 10.95
N ARG A 23 -0.80 0.63 11.15
CA ARG A 23 -0.95 1.59 10.05
C ARG A 23 0.38 2.27 9.73
N ILE A 24 0.80 2.17 8.48
CA ILE A 24 2.03 2.85 7.99
C ILE A 24 1.94 4.36 8.17
N SER A 25 0.74 4.94 8.03
CA SER A 25 0.50 6.37 8.25
C SER A 25 0.85 6.87 9.65
N ASP A 26 0.83 5.98 10.66
CA ASP A 26 1.11 6.35 12.04
C ASP A 26 2.61 6.28 12.38
N MET A 27 3.43 5.76 11.45
CA MET A 27 4.88 5.59 11.59
C MET A 27 5.68 6.78 11.03
N VAL A 28 5.01 7.82 10.57
CA VAL A 28 5.61 9.03 10.00
C VAL A 28 5.16 10.28 10.76
N CYS A 29 5.81 11.42 10.52
CA CYS A 29 5.39 12.69 11.11
C CYS A 29 3.98 13.11 10.67
N GLN A 30 3.38 14.05 11.39
CA GLN A 30 2.02 14.51 11.14
C GLN A 30 1.82 15.05 9.71
N ASP A 31 2.77 15.79 9.16
CA ASP A 31 2.69 16.32 7.79
C ASP A 31 2.66 15.21 6.75
N CYS A 32 3.49 14.16 6.94
CA CYS A 32 3.46 12.98 6.09
C CYS A 32 2.18 12.18 6.24
N ASN A 33 1.65 12.04 7.45
CA ASN A 33 0.38 11.38 7.70
C ASN A 33 -0.75 12.06 6.91
N LEU A 34 -0.83 13.39 6.92
CA LEU A 34 -1.82 14.14 6.14
C LEU A 34 -1.68 13.93 4.62
N ASN A 35 -0.48 13.65 4.13
CA ASN A 35 -0.25 13.32 2.72
C ASN A 35 -0.62 11.88 2.37
N ILE A 36 -0.48 10.94 3.33
CA ILE A 36 -0.82 9.51 3.14
C ILE A 36 -2.33 9.29 3.23
N VAL A 37 -3.00 9.96 4.19
CA VAL A 37 -4.45 9.83 4.36
C VAL A 37 -5.17 10.64 3.27
N PRO A 38 -5.90 9.99 2.35
CA PRO A 38 -6.52 10.71 1.23
C PRO A 38 -7.65 11.62 1.71
N SER A 39 -7.50 12.93 1.49
CA SER A 39 -8.52 13.93 1.82
C SER A 39 -9.56 14.14 0.70
N LYS A 40 -9.20 13.88 -0.54
CA LYS A 40 -10.07 14.12 -1.72
C LYS A 40 -10.01 12.99 -2.73
N GLU A 41 -8.84 12.70 -3.28
CA GLU A 41 -8.70 11.78 -4.40
C GLU A 41 -7.61 10.74 -4.12
N ILE A 42 -7.89 9.53 -4.56
CA ILE A 42 -6.94 8.41 -4.56
C ILE A 42 -6.28 8.36 -5.94
N SER A 43 -4.96 8.35 -5.97
CA SER A 43 -4.17 8.05 -7.15
C SER A 43 -4.30 6.57 -7.48
N ARG A 44 -4.45 6.25 -8.76
CA ARG A 44 -4.42 4.88 -9.26
C ARG A 44 -3.45 4.78 -10.42
N MET A 45 -2.61 3.76 -10.40
CA MET A 45 -1.67 3.48 -11.47
C MET A 45 -1.63 1.99 -11.77
N THR A 46 -1.74 1.62 -13.05
CA THR A 46 -1.73 0.22 -13.48
C THR A 46 -0.35 -0.17 -13.96
N PHE A 47 0.13 -1.30 -13.46
CA PHE A 47 1.46 -1.82 -13.72
C PHE A 47 1.41 -3.16 -14.43
N LYS A 48 2.40 -3.36 -15.32
CA LYS A 48 2.70 -4.61 -16.01
C LYS A 48 4.19 -4.87 -15.87
N MET A 49 4.58 -5.28 -14.69
CA MET A 49 5.98 -5.42 -14.33
C MET A 49 6.51 -6.81 -14.65
N LYS A 50 7.79 -6.87 -14.97
CA LYS A 50 8.54 -8.14 -15.14
C LYS A 50 9.12 -8.58 -13.80
N PRO A 51 9.52 -9.85 -13.65
CA PRO A 51 10.34 -10.30 -12.51
C PRO A 51 11.56 -9.39 -12.28
N ASN A 52 11.99 -9.27 -11.03
CA ASN A 52 13.09 -8.41 -10.56
C ASN A 52 12.85 -6.90 -10.71
N LYS A 53 11.64 -6.48 -11.10
CA LYS A 53 11.20 -5.09 -10.98
C LYS A 53 10.61 -4.84 -9.61
N VAL A 54 10.82 -3.63 -9.12
CA VAL A 54 10.36 -3.18 -7.80
C VAL A 54 9.51 -1.94 -7.97
N LEU A 55 8.37 -1.92 -7.28
CA LEU A 55 7.51 -0.75 -7.16
C LEU A 55 7.63 -0.19 -5.74
N LEU A 56 8.12 1.03 -5.63
CA LEU A 56 8.18 1.77 -4.37
C LEU A 56 6.91 2.58 -4.16
N PHE A 57 6.44 2.61 -2.91
CA PHE A 57 5.38 3.48 -2.42
C PHE A 57 6.03 4.60 -1.59
N GLY A 58 6.46 5.68 -2.26
CA GLY A 58 7.38 6.63 -1.66
C GLY A 58 8.66 5.96 -1.20
N GLY A 59 9.21 6.42 -0.08
CA GLY A 59 10.26 5.73 0.67
C GLY A 59 9.73 4.88 1.83
N LEU A 60 8.41 4.53 1.81
CA LEU A 60 7.74 3.87 2.94
C LEU A 60 7.85 2.35 2.89
N MET A 61 7.64 1.78 1.73
CA MET A 61 7.71 0.35 1.47
C MET A 61 7.88 0.08 -0.01
N TRP A 62 8.20 -1.16 -0.36
CA TRP A 62 8.20 -1.58 -1.76
C TRP A 62 7.73 -3.02 -1.94
N ILE A 63 7.31 -3.32 -3.16
CA ILE A 63 6.99 -4.67 -3.61
C ILE A 63 7.91 -5.06 -4.76
N LYS A 64 8.50 -6.25 -4.68
CA LYS A 64 9.32 -6.85 -5.73
C LYS A 64 8.53 -7.91 -6.46
N MET A 65 8.59 -7.89 -7.78
CA MET A 65 7.99 -8.91 -8.63
C MET A 65 8.85 -10.18 -8.63
N LEU A 66 8.24 -11.31 -8.28
CA LEU A 66 8.88 -12.63 -8.32
C LEU A 66 8.40 -13.43 -9.55
N GLU A 67 9.19 -14.42 -9.95
CA GLU A 67 8.74 -15.40 -10.96
C GLU A 67 7.71 -16.36 -10.35
N VAL A 68 6.73 -16.75 -11.17
CA VAL A 68 5.80 -17.83 -10.85
C VAL A 68 6.34 -19.10 -11.49
N GLU A 69 6.83 -20.03 -10.68
CA GLU A 69 7.63 -21.20 -11.09
C GLU A 69 6.85 -22.27 -11.87
N GLU A 70 5.51 -22.26 -11.84
CA GLU A 70 4.67 -23.37 -12.33
C GLU A 70 4.03 -23.14 -13.70
N GLN A 71 4.49 -22.18 -14.50
CA GLN A 71 3.91 -21.91 -15.80
C GLN A 71 4.83 -22.37 -16.94
N ASN A 72 4.29 -23.19 -17.85
CA ASN A 72 4.94 -23.50 -19.13
C ASN A 72 5.24 -22.22 -19.90
N GLU A 73 6.37 -22.14 -20.61
CA GLU A 73 6.79 -20.91 -21.29
C GLU A 73 5.75 -20.35 -22.28
N GLU A 74 4.92 -21.21 -22.87
CA GLU A 74 3.85 -20.85 -23.80
C GLU A 74 2.63 -20.22 -23.10
N GLU A 75 2.45 -20.44 -21.77
CA GLU A 75 1.32 -19.96 -20.97
C GLU A 75 1.70 -18.84 -19.99
N LYS A 76 2.93 -18.31 -20.04
CA LYS A 76 3.39 -17.25 -19.11
C LYS A 76 2.44 -16.05 -19.14
N VAL A 77 1.55 -16.02 -18.18
CA VAL A 77 0.66 -14.87 -17.94
C VAL A 77 1.50 -13.73 -17.44
N LYS A 78 1.48 -12.60 -18.16
CA LYS A 78 2.09 -11.36 -17.65
C LYS A 78 1.11 -10.73 -16.66
N PRO A 79 1.39 -10.73 -15.37
CA PRO A 79 0.47 -10.21 -14.39
C PRO A 79 0.22 -8.71 -14.61
N ILE A 80 -1.01 -8.28 -14.33
CA ILE A 80 -1.41 -6.87 -14.37
C ILE A 80 -2.09 -6.56 -13.05
N PHE A 81 -1.61 -5.52 -12.38
CA PHE A 81 -2.22 -5.02 -11.16
C PHE A 81 -2.34 -3.49 -11.17
N THR A 82 -3.24 -2.98 -10.38
CA THR A 82 -3.42 -1.54 -10.17
C THR A 82 -3.08 -1.21 -8.72
N ALA A 83 -2.18 -0.27 -8.51
CA ALA A 83 -1.86 0.26 -7.19
C ALA A 83 -2.70 1.51 -6.92
N PHE A 84 -3.13 1.65 -5.68
CA PHE A 84 -3.94 2.73 -5.17
C PHE A 84 -3.33 3.30 -3.89
N ALA A 85 -3.14 4.61 -3.85
CA ALA A 85 -2.72 5.33 -2.66
C ALA A 85 -3.19 6.80 -2.74
N SER A 86 -2.98 7.58 -1.69
CA SER A 86 -3.14 9.04 -1.77
C SER A 86 -2.26 9.64 -2.87
N LYS A 87 -2.68 10.74 -3.47
CA LYS A 87 -1.85 11.52 -4.41
C LYS A 87 -0.53 12.01 -3.80
N GLY A 88 -0.46 12.11 -2.47
CA GLY A 88 0.76 12.47 -1.77
C GLY A 88 1.80 11.34 -1.68
N VAL A 89 1.46 10.11 -2.12
CA VAL A 89 2.38 8.97 -2.17
C VAL A 89 2.87 8.76 -3.59
N VAL A 90 4.16 8.91 -3.81
CA VAL A 90 4.77 8.73 -5.13
C VAL A 90 4.99 7.26 -5.43
N PHE A 91 4.47 6.77 -6.55
CA PHE A 91 4.82 5.46 -7.10
C PHE A 91 6.07 5.57 -7.97
N HIS A 92 7.07 4.73 -7.71
CA HIS A 92 8.29 4.70 -8.50
C HIS A 92 8.69 3.26 -8.85
N GLU A 93 8.82 2.96 -10.15
CA GLU A 93 9.30 1.67 -10.64
C GLU A 93 10.82 1.71 -10.84
N THR A 94 11.51 0.72 -10.30
CA THR A 94 12.97 0.58 -10.46
C THR A 94 13.36 -0.89 -10.63
N ASN A 95 14.65 -1.15 -10.82
CA ASN A 95 15.22 -2.50 -10.78
C ASN A 95 15.64 -2.84 -9.34
N GLU A 96 15.65 -4.14 -9.02
CA GLU A 96 16.05 -4.62 -7.69
C GLU A 96 17.45 -4.14 -7.27
N ASP A 97 18.41 -4.18 -8.19
CA ASP A 97 19.80 -3.75 -7.98
C ASP A 97 19.97 -2.27 -7.62
N ARG A 98 18.94 -1.45 -7.84
CA ARG A 98 18.96 0.00 -7.57
C ARG A 98 18.12 0.42 -6.38
N VAL A 99 17.39 -0.49 -5.74
CA VAL A 99 16.44 -0.15 -4.68
C VAL A 99 17.14 0.53 -3.50
N GLU A 100 18.26 -0.03 -3.05
CA GLU A 100 19.01 0.51 -1.88
C GLU A 100 19.52 1.92 -2.14
N ASP A 101 20.13 2.16 -3.30
CA ASP A 101 20.60 3.47 -3.71
C ASP A 101 19.44 4.46 -3.85
N MET A 102 18.34 4.04 -4.49
CA MET A 102 17.14 4.87 -4.64
C MET A 102 16.58 5.31 -3.28
N ILE A 103 16.46 4.40 -2.32
CA ILE A 103 15.95 4.73 -0.99
C ILE A 103 16.93 5.64 -0.25
N LYS A 104 18.23 5.34 -0.32
CA LYS A 104 19.26 6.12 0.37
C LYS A 104 19.31 7.57 -0.14
N ASP A 105 19.30 7.75 -1.46
CA ASP A 105 19.58 9.05 -2.07
C ASP A 105 18.31 9.91 -2.27
N HIS A 106 17.14 9.28 -2.42
CA HIS A 106 15.94 9.97 -2.87
C HIS A 106 14.79 10.01 -1.85
N THR A 107 14.91 9.31 -0.69
CA THR A 107 13.88 9.41 0.36
C THR A 107 13.87 10.80 0.98
N GLY A 108 12.68 11.38 1.09
CA GLY A 108 12.47 12.75 1.54
C GLY A 108 12.52 13.78 0.41
N GLY A 109 12.83 13.34 -0.81
CA GLY A 109 12.81 14.12 -2.04
C GLY A 109 11.81 13.53 -3.04
N ILE A 110 12.33 12.87 -4.10
CA ILE A 110 11.48 12.23 -5.13
C ILE A 110 10.64 11.10 -4.51
N LEU A 111 11.24 10.33 -3.59
CA LEU A 111 10.52 9.28 -2.85
C LEU A 111 9.91 9.88 -1.57
N THR A 112 8.73 10.44 -1.70
CA THR A 112 7.97 10.99 -0.58
C THR A 112 6.59 10.34 -0.49
N PRO A 113 5.97 10.13 0.73
CA PRO A 113 6.60 10.19 2.06
C PRO A 113 7.67 9.10 2.25
N PRO A 114 8.49 9.13 3.33
CA PRO A 114 8.61 10.14 4.37
C PRO A 114 9.26 11.42 3.87
N CYS A 115 9.06 12.55 4.56
CA CYS A 115 9.71 13.82 4.25
C CYS A 115 11.08 13.93 4.93
N ASN A 116 11.82 15.01 4.63
CA ASN A 116 13.15 15.23 5.21
C ASN A 116 13.16 15.32 6.74
N ASN A 117 12.02 15.70 7.37
CA ASN A 117 11.94 15.84 8.82
C ASN A 117 11.77 14.50 9.56
N CYS A 118 11.31 13.45 8.91
CA CYS A 118 11.06 12.16 9.56
C CYS A 118 11.70 10.96 8.84
N LYS A 119 12.41 11.18 7.74
CA LYS A 119 13.00 10.08 6.96
C LYS A 119 14.04 9.27 7.74
N ASP A 120 14.84 9.94 8.59
CA ASP A 120 15.90 9.28 9.32
C ASP A 120 15.31 8.39 10.43
N GLU A 121 14.33 8.89 11.20
CA GLU A 121 13.59 8.08 12.16
C GLU A 121 12.85 6.91 11.49
N TYR A 122 12.27 7.14 10.30
CA TYR A 122 11.57 6.09 9.56
C TYR A 122 12.53 4.99 9.08
N ARG A 123 13.76 5.34 8.70
CA ARG A 123 14.81 4.40 8.27
C ARG A 123 15.32 3.52 9.42
N GLU A 124 15.24 3.99 10.67
CA GLU A 124 15.63 3.22 11.85
C GLU A 124 14.61 2.14 12.24
N LEU A 125 13.42 2.14 11.64
CA LEU A 125 12.43 1.10 11.87
C LEU A 125 12.96 -0.26 11.40
N ALA A 126 12.61 -1.31 12.11
CA ALA A 126 12.82 -2.67 11.64
C ALA A 126 11.87 -2.95 10.44
N PHE A 127 12.41 -3.58 9.41
CA PHE A 127 11.65 -3.98 8.22
C PHE A 127 11.60 -5.50 8.11
N LYS A 128 10.48 -6.02 7.63
CA LYS A 128 10.27 -7.43 7.32
C LYS A 128 10.02 -7.65 5.84
N LYS A 129 10.38 -8.84 5.37
CA LYS A 129 10.05 -9.33 4.03
C LYS A 129 9.00 -10.43 4.12
N GLU A 130 7.94 -10.30 3.34
CA GLU A 130 6.87 -11.28 3.24
C GLU A 130 6.59 -11.60 1.79
N THR A 131 6.42 -12.89 1.46
CA THR A 131 6.06 -13.33 0.10
C THR A 131 4.57 -13.62 0.03
N TRP A 132 3.92 -13.08 -1.02
CA TRP A 132 2.50 -13.24 -1.28
C TRP A 132 2.29 -13.70 -2.71
N THR A 133 1.30 -14.60 -2.87
CA THR A 133 0.77 -14.97 -4.20
C THR A 133 -0.70 -14.55 -4.23
N LEU A 134 -1.07 -13.79 -5.24
CA LEU A 134 -2.41 -13.26 -5.42
C LEU A 134 -2.98 -13.74 -6.74
N ASP A 135 -4.23 -14.15 -6.72
CA ASP A 135 -4.97 -14.49 -7.93
C ASP A 135 -5.69 -13.27 -8.53
N THR A 136 -6.29 -13.48 -9.70
CA THR A 136 -7.11 -12.46 -10.35
C THR A 136 -8.30 -12.10 -9.46
N ASN A 137 -8.60 -10.80 -9.30
CA ASN A 137 -9.61 -10.23 -8.44
C ASN A 137 -9.30 -10.32 -6.92
N GLU A 138 -8.06 -10.52 -6.55
CA GLU A 138 -7.62 -10.32 -5.16
C GLU A 138 -6.95 -8.96 -4.99
N GLU A 139 -7.01 -8.47 -3.77
CA GLU A 139 -6.38 -7.22 -3.33
C GLU A 139 -5.50 -7.46 -2.11
N LEU A 140 -4.34 -6.82 -2.11
CA LEU A 140 -3.47 -6.78 -0.95
C LEU A 140 -3.44 -5.36 -0.40
N VAL A 141 -3.90 -5.20 0.82
CA VAL A 141 -4.04 -3.91 1.50
C VAL A 141 -2.86 -3.67 2.42
N PHE A 142 -2.20 -2.53 2.25
CA PHE A 142 -1.17 -2.01 3.15
C PHE A 142 -1.85 -1.00 4.08
N LYS A 143 -2.12 -1.44 5.31
CA LYS A 143 -2.95 -0.67 6.24
C LYS A 143 -2.42 0.74 6.49
N GLY A 144 -3.29 1.72 6.27
CA GLY A 144 -2.94 3.14 6.41
C GLY A 144 -2.07 3.72 5.28
N LEU A 145 -1.89 2.99 4.16
CA LEU A 145 -1.13 3.50 3.01
C LEU A 145 -1.92 3.40 1.70
N GLY A 146 -2.43 2.21 1.38
CA GLY A 146 -3.09 1.95 0.12
C GLY A 146 -3.27 0.47 -0.14
N TRP A 147 -3.45 0.07 -1.39
CA TRP A 147 -3.59 -1.33 -1.77
C TRP A 147 -3.20 -1.57 -3.23
N ILE A 148 -2.95 -2.84 -3.57
CA ILE A 148 -2.87 -3.30 -4.95
C ILE A 148 -4.06 -4.20 -5.27
N SER A 149 -4.57 -4.14 -6.51
CA SER A 149 -5.68 -4.97 -7.00
C SER A 149 -5.23 -5.71 -8.25
N VAL A 150 -5.25 -7.04 -8.22
CA VAL A 150 -4.81 -7.88 -9.33
C VAL A 150 -5.90 -7.97 -10.40
N LYS A 151 -5.59 -7.51 -11.59
CA LYS A 151 -6.49 -7.53 -12.77
C LYS A 151 -6.28 -8.76 -13.63
N ARG A 152 -5.07 -9.30 -13.63
CA ARG A 152 -4.70 -10.55 -14.26
C ARG A 152 -3.54 -11.17 -13.48
N GLY A 153 -3.78 -12.34 -12.91
CA GLY A 153 -2.86 -13.11 -12.11
C GLY A 153 -2.46 -14.42 -12.78
N PRO A 154 -1.74 -15.28 -12.11
CA PRO A 154 -1.25 -15.07 -10.74
C PRO A 154 -0.16 -14.00 -10.65
N LEU A 155 -0.09 -13.32 -9.51
CA LEU A 155 0.91 -12.31 -9.17
C LEU A 155 1.68 -12.79 -7.93
N LYS A 156 2.97 -13.10 -8.06
CA LYS A 156 3.85 -13.44 -6.93
C LYS A 156 4.76 -12.26 -6.62
N ILE A 157 4.74 -11.79 -5.39
CA ILE A 157 5.51 -10.63 -4.93
C ILE A 157 6.19 -10.88 -3.59
N GLU A 158 7.31 -10.21 -3.38
CA GLU A 158 7.93 -10.00 -2.07
C GLU A 158 7.63 -8.55 -1.64
N ILE A 159 7.10 -8.39 -0.44
CA ILE A 159 6.88 -7.09 0.18
C ILE A 159 8.03 -6.83 1.14
N ASN A 160 8.55 -5.59 1.15
CA ASN A 160 9.43 -5.08 2.19
C ASN A 160 8.76 -3.87 2.83
N ALA A 161 8.35 -4.00 4.07
CA ALA A 161 7.61 -2.99 4.83
C ALA A 161 8.06 -2.97 6.30
N PRO A 162 7.75 -1.90 7.06
CA PRO A 162 8.00 -1.90 8.51
C PRO A 162 7.42 -3.15 9.18
N GLU A 163 8.13 -3.71 10.16
CA GLU A 163 7.73 -4.96 10.84
C GLU A 163 6.34 -4.88 11.45
N ASP A 164 6.00 -3.72 12.02
CA ASP A 164 4.70 -3.47 12.63
C ASP A 164 3.59 -3.19 11.59
N ALA A 165 3.90 -3.05 10.31
CA ALA A 165 2.90 -2.81 9.27
C ALA A 165 2.01 -4.03 9.07
N GLU A 166 0.69 -3.81 9.06
CA GLU A 166 -0.30 -4.85 8.80
C GLU A 166 -0.64 -4.92 7.31
N VAL A 167 -0.51 -6.14 6.76
CA VAL A 167 -0.84 -6.46 5.37
C VAL A 167 -2.02 -7.41 5.35
N ILE A 168 -3.06 -7.11 4.56
CA ILE A 168 -4.34 -7.83 4.58
C ILE A 168 -4.70 -8.25 3.16
N LEU A 169 -4.88 -9.56 2.95
CA LEU A 169 -5.45 -10.10 1.71
C LEU A 169 -6.99 -10.05 1.78
N ARG A 170 -7.61 -9.61 0.69
CA ARG A 170 -9.07 -9.62 0.55
C ARG A 170 -9.50 -9.81 -0.90
N ASP A 171 -10.75 -10.15 -1.11
CA ASP A 171 -11.39 -10.10 -2.42
C ASP A 171 -11.46 -8.65 -2.93
N ALA A 172 -11.29 -8.47 -4.23
CA ALA A 172 -11.40 -7.15 -4.85
C ALA A 172 -12.84 -6.64 -4.77
N PHE A 173 -13.01 -5.34 -4.50
CA PHE A 173 -14.31 -4.71 -4.60
C PHE A 173 -14.82 -4.81 -6.04
N ILE A 174 -15.88 -5.60 -6.22
CA ILE A 174 -16.58 -5.69 -7.50
C ILE A 174 -17.42 -4.41 -7.64
N THR A 175 -16.96 -3.49 -8.47
CA THR A 175 -17.80 -2.35 -8.87
C THR A 175 -18.94 -2.91 -9.73
N PRO A 176 -20.21 -2.73 -9.36
CA PRO A 176 -21.31 -3.15 -10.21
C PRO A 176 -21.13 -2.54 -11.61
N LYS A 177 -21.20 -3.35 -12.67
CA LYS A 177 -21.23 -2.81 -14.03
C LYS A 177 -22.43 -1.86 -14.08
N ARG A 178 -22.18 -0.57 -14.38
CA ARG A 178 -23.28 0.34 -14.67
C ARG A 178 -24.13 -0.33 -15.75
N ALA A 179 -25.39 -0.60 -15.45
CA ALA A 179 -26.37 -0.98 -16.46
C ALA A 179 -26.34 0.10 -17.55
N ARG A 180 -26.07 -0.30 -18.77
CA ARG A 180 -26.14 0.59 -19.94
C ARG A 180 -27.60 0.84 -20.29
#